data_63d8f2a5cb31ca9f3cc075fe5c4a7eeb
#
_entry.id   63d8f2a5cb31ca9f3cc075fe5c4a7eeb
#
_cell.length_a   1.000
_cell.length_b   1.000
_cell.length_c   1.000
_cell.angle_alpha   90.00
_cell.angle_beta   90.00
_cell.angle_gamma   90.00
#
_symmetry.space_group_name_H-M   'P 1'
#
loop_
_entity.id
_entity.type
_entity.pdbx_description
1 polymer ?
#
loop_
_entity_poly.entity_id
_entity_poly.type
_entity_poly.pdbx_seq_one_letter_code
_entity_poly.pdbx_strand_id
1 'polypeptide(L)'
;TVVSVAASLIPFLEHDDANRALMGSNMQRQAVPTLRAETPLVGTGIERKVASDSGVCKVALRGGYVESVDAGRIVVRVDHNETQAGEAGVDIYKLTKYTRSNQNTCIDQKPIVRQGDVVSKGDVLADGPSVDLGELALGQNMRIAFMPWNGYCLLYTSPSPRDRSIS
;
A
#
# COMPACT_ATOMS: atom_id res chain seq x y z
N THR A 1 11.76 20.21 10.43
CA THR A 1 12.38 18.88 10.68
C THR A 1 11.95 17.96 9.55
N VAL A 2 12.91 17.31 8.89
CA VAL A 2 12.64 16.36 7.82
C VAL A 2 12.71 14.95 8.42
N VAL A 3 11.66 14.16 8.26
CA VAL A 3 11.60 12.76 8.68
C VAL A 3 11.66 11.85 7.45
N SER A 4 12.09 10.61 7.63
CA SER A 4 12.10 9.61 6.55
C SER A 4 10.67 9.21 6.16
N VAL A 5 10.50 8.68 4.95
CA VAL A 5 9.20 8.17 4.48
C VAL A 5 8.66 7.09 5.40
N ALA A 6 9.51 6.17 5.87
CA ALA A 6 9.09 5.13 6.81
C ALA A 6 8.58 5.69 8.14
N ALA A 7 9.24 6.71 8.69
CA ALA A 7 8.77 7.39 9.90
C ALA A 7 7.45 8.16 9.64
N SER A 8 7.27 8.72 8.45
CA SER A 8 6.05 9.45 8.08
C SER A 8 4.81 8.55 7.98
N LEU A 9 4.98 7.25 7.84
CA LEU A 9 3.90 6.26 7.80
C LEU A 9 3.40 5.83 9.19
N ILE A 10 4.09 6.22 10.27
CA ILE A 10 3.71 5.83 11.64
C ILE A 10 2.65 6.81 12.15
N PRO A 11 1.42 6.36 12.42
CA PRO A 11 0.40 7.20 13.02
C PRO A 11 0.75 7.51 14.47
N PHE A 12 0.42 8.71 14.95
CA PHE A 12 0.73 9.20 16.30
C PHE A 12 2.21 9.14 16.68
N LEU A 13 3.09 9.40 15.71
CA LEU A 13 4.55 9.35 15.90
C LEU A 13 5.03 10.25 17.05
N GLU A 14 4.36 11.39 17.25
CA GLU A 14 4.67 12.37 18.30
C GLU A 14 4.46 11.83 19.73
N HIS A 15 3.69 10.76 19.87
CA HIS A 15 3.43 10.11 21.16
C HIS A 15 4.39 8.95 21.45
N ASP A 16 5.25 8.60 20.48
CA ASP A 16 6.19 7.48 20.60
C ASP A 16 7.58 7.95 21.06
N ASP A 17 8.24 7.11 21.84
CA ASP A 17 9.67 7.27 22.14
C ASP A 17 10.51 7.09 20.86
N ALA A 18 11.59 7.87 20.73
CA ALA A 18 12.45 7.86 19.54
C ALA A 18 13.03 6.46 19.24
N ASN A 19 13.43 5.72 20.28
CA ASN A 19 13.97 4.37 20.10
C ASN A 19 12.93 3.40 19.55
N ARG A 20 11.69 3.49 20.05
CA ARG A 20 10.59 2.63 19.57
C ARG A 20 10.12 3.02 18.16
N ALA A 21 10.10 4.30 17.86
CA ALA A 21 9.82 4.79 16.51
C ALA A 21 10.86 4.30 15.50
N LEU A 22 12.16 4.30 15.86
CA LEU A 22 13.23 3.76 15.03
C LEU A 22 13.04 2.26 14.77
N MET A 23 12.73 1.48 15.80
CA MET A 23 12.46 0.04 15.66
C MET A 23 11.26 -0.21 14.76
N GLY A 24 10.15 0.50 14.94
CA GLY A 24 8.95 0.41 14.12
C GLY A 24 9.22 0.76 12.66
N SER A 25 9.94 1.82 12.39
CA SER A 25 10.36 2.25 11.06
C SER A 25 11.21 1.17 10.36
N ASN A 26 12.13 0.52 11.07
CA ASN A 26 12.93 -0.56 10.53
C ASN A 26 12.08 -1.81 10.25
N MET A 27 11.14 -2.15 11.11
CA MET A 27 10.26 -3.31 10.93
C MET A 27 9.29 -3.13 9.74
N GLN A 28 8.81 -1.93 9.44
CA GLN A 28 8.00 -1.66 8.25
C GLN A 28 8.71 -2.09 6.96
N ARG A 29 10.02 -1.89 6.87
CA ARG A 29 10.82 -2.27 5.70
C ARG A 29 10.98 -3.79 5.54
N GLN A 30 10.69 -4.56 6.57
CA GLN A 30 10.78 -6.02 6.60
C GLN A 30 9.40 -6.68 6.43
N ALA A 31 8.36 -5.91 6.14
CA ALA A 31 7.01 -6.43 5.96
C ALA A 31 6.94 -7.37 4.76
N VAL A 32 6.32 -8.53 4.96
CA VAL A 32 6.08 -9.51 3.90
C VAL A 32 4.67 -9.30 3.33
N PRO A 33 4.51 -9.28 1.99
CA PRO A 33 3.20 -9.19 1.37
C PRO A 33 2.25 -10.30 1.85
N THR A 34 1.08 -9.93 2.31
CA THR A 34 0.02 -10.86 2.69
C THR A 34 -0.77 -11.32 1.47
N LEU A 35 -1.46 -12.47 1.56
CA LEU A 35 -2.34 -12.95 0.49
C LEU A 35 -3.45 -11.94 0.15
N ARG A 36 -3.98 -11.28 1.17
CA ARG A 36 -4.94 -10.21 1.04
C ARG A 36 -4.49 -9.04 1.90
N ALA A 37 -4.11 -7.98 1.26
CA ALA A 37 -3.79 -6.73 1.93
C ALA A 37 -5.09 -5.99 2.30
N GLU A 38 -5.10 -5.31 3.44
CA GLU A 38 -6.20 -4.46 3.88
C GLU A 38 -5.67 -3.08 4.22
N THR A 39 -6.36 -2.05 3.76
CA THR A 39 -6.03 -0.66 4.09
C THR A 39 -6.11 -0.44 5.60
N PRO A 40 -5.11 0.19 6.23
CA PRO A 40 -5.14 0.46 7.66
C PRO A 40 -6.29 1.43 7.99
N LEU A 41 -6.99 1.17 9.11
CA LEU A 41 -8.07 2.03 9.59
C LEU A 41 -7.56 3.39 10.08
N VAL A 42 -6.32 3.44 10.56
CA VAL A 42 -5.64 4.65 11.02
C VAL A 42 -4.36 4.81 10.22
N GLY A 43 -4.22 5.91 9.55
CA GLY A 43 -3.08 6.23 8.70
C GLY A 43 -2.70 7.70 8.79
N THR A 44 -1.61 8.06 8.14
CA THR A 44 -1.07 9.44 8.11
C THR A 44 -1.48 10.22 6.87
N GLY A 45 -2.10 9.56 5.87
CA GLY A 45 -2.51 10.15 4.61
C GLY A 45 -1.42 10.13 3.52
N ILE A 46 -0.20 9.74 3.84
CA ILE A 46 0.90 9.63 2.87
C ILE A 46 0.91 8.28 2.14
N GLU A 47 0.13 7.31 2.60
CA GLU A 47 0.09 5.93 2.09
C GLU A 47 -0.19 5.87 0.59
N ARG A 48 -1.13 6.69 0.13
CA ARG A 48 -1.50 6.75 -1.30
C ARG A 48 -0.35 7.25 -2.17
N LYS A 49 0.32 8.31 -1.70
CA LYS A 49 1.48 8.87 -2.40
C LYS A 49 2.63 7.89 -2.44
N VAL A 50 2.91 7.21 -1.34
CA VAL A 50 3.96 6.19 -1.25
C VAL A 50 3.65 5.01 -2.18
N ALA A 51 2.40 4.53 -2.22
CA ALA A 51 2.00 3.45 -3.11
C ALA A 51 2.19 3.81 -4.58
N SER A 52 1.76 4.99 -5.01
CA SER A 52 1.92 5.45 -6.40
C SER A 52 3.38 5.64 -6.79
N ASP A 53 4.19 6.24 -5.92
CA ASP A 53 5.60 6.56 -6.22
C ASP A 53 6.53 5.34 -6.10
N SER A 54 6.10 4.28 -5.40
CA SER A 54 6.91 3.05 -5.25
C SER A 54 7.04 2.24 -6.55
N GLY A 55 6.20 2.50 -7.55
CA GLY A 55 6.20 1.79 -8.82
C GLY A 55 5.62 0.37 -8.78
N VAL A 56 5.08 -0.08 -7.63
CA VAL A 56 4.38 -1.38 -7.53
C VAL A 56 3.00 -1.35 -8.17
N CYS A 57 2.38 -0.17 -8.20
CA CYS A 57 1.10 0.06 -8.86
C CYS A 57 1.29 0.46 -10.32
N LYS A 58 0.30 0.19 -11.16
CA LYS A 58 0.22 0.78 -12.50
C LYS A 58 -0.55 2.09 -12.40
N VAL A 59 0.08 3.16 -12.87
CA VAL A 59 -0.45 4.52 -12.83
C VAL A 59 -0.70 5.00 -14.26
N ALA A 60 -1.80 5.72 -14.48
CA ALA A 60 -2.14 6.28 -15.78
C ALA A 60 -1.12 7.35 -16.21
N LEU A 61 -0.55 7.19 -17.39
CA LEU A 61 0.41 8.14 -17.98
C LEU A 61 -0.31 9.34 -18.58
N ARG A 62 -1.50 9.12 -19.15
CA ARG A 62 -2.35 10.12 -19.78
C ARG A 62 -3.80 9.91 -19.34
N GLY A 63 -4.61 10.97 -19.41
CA GLY A 63 -6.05 10.90 -19.14
C GLY A 63 -6.82 10.28 -20.31
N GLY A 64 -7.97 9.70 -20.00
CA GLY A 64 -8.82 9.07 -20.98
C GLY A 64 -9.90 8.20 -20.35
N TYR A 65 -10.43 7.26 -21.13
CA TYR A 65 -11.37 6.27 -20.61
C TYR A 65 -10.90 4.83 -20.86
N VAL A 66 -11.27 3.96 -19.95
CA VAL A 66 -10.90 2.55 -20.00
C VAL A 66 -11.76 1.84 -21.02
N GLU A 67 -11.15 1.40 -22.12
CA GLU A 67 -11.83 0.71 -23.22
C GLU A 67 -12.03 -0.78 -22.94
N SER A 68 -11.00 -1.44 -22.41
CA SER A 68 -11.09 -2.85 -22.01
C SER A 68 -10.17 -3.16 -20.83
N VAL A 69 -10.59 -4.12 -20.02
CA VAL A 69 -9.84 -4.60 -18.85
C VAL A 69 -9.82 -6.11 -18.87
N ASP A 70 -8.61 -6.66 -18.87
CA ASP A 70 -8.34 -8.07 -18.68
C ASP A 70 -7.44 -8.29 -17.46
N ALA A 71 -7.35 -9.51 -16.98
CA ALA A 71 -6.42 -9.85 -15.89
C ALA A 71 -4.95 -9.53 -16.22
N GLY A 72 -4.57 -9.55 -17.48
CA GLY A 72 -3.20 -9.33 -17.95
C GLY A 72 -2.91 -7.95 -18.54
N ARG A 73 -3.94 -7.16 -18.83
CA ARG A 73 -3.76 -5.83 -19.45
C ARG A 73 -4.96 -4.92 -19.25
N ILE A 74 -4.68 -3.62 -19.26
CA ILE A 74 -5.68 -2.56 -19.28
C ILE A 74 -5.43 -1.72 -20.53
N VAL A 75 -6.48 -1.44 -21.28
CA VAL A 75 -6.45 -0.60 -22.48
C VAL A 75 -7.19 0.68 -22.19
N VAL A 76 -6.48 1.80 -22.26
CA VAL A 76 -7.03 3.15 -22.05
C VAL A 76 -7.00 3.90 -23.36
N ARG A 77 -8.15 4.39 -23.80
CA ARG A 77 -8.24 5.32 -24.93
C ARG A 77 -8.00 6.73 -24.41
N VAL A 78 -6.94 7.34 -24.91
CA VAL A 78 -6.50 8.67 -24.48
C VAL A 78 -7.43 9.76 -25.03
N ASP A 79 -7.68 10.79 -24.23
CA ASP A 79 -8.45 11.96 -24.65
C ASP A 79 -7.73 12.72 -25.76
N HIS A 80 -8.50 13.26 -26.69
CA HIS A 80 -7.97 14.05 -27.82
C HIS A 80 -7.11 15.24 -27.39
N ASN A 81 -7.38 15.81 -26.21
CA ASN A 81 -6.65 16.96 -25.69
C ASN A 81 -5.24 16.60 -25.18
N GLU A 82 -5.02 15.33 -24.83
CA GLU A 82 -3.73 14.82 -24.32
C GLU A 82 -2.94 14.04 -25.39
N THR A 83 -3.50 13.86 -26.58
CA THR A 83 -2.85 13.17 -27.71
C THR A 83 -2.12 14.18 -28.56
N GLN A 84 -0.79 14.04 -28.69
CA GLN A 84 0.01 14.85 -29.61
C GLN A 84 -0.07 14.30 -31.03
N ALA A 85 0.11 15.16 -32.02
CA ALA A 85 0.11 14.76 -33.41
C ALA A 85 1.20 13.72 -33.69
N GLY A 86 0.81 12.52 -34.14
CA GLY A 86 1.73 11.40 -34.39
C GLY A 86 1.83 10.37 -33.26
N GLU A 87 1.20 10.60 -32.12
CA GLU A 87 1.12 9.62 -31.04
C GLU A 87 -0.08 8.67 -31.19
N ALA A 88 0.07 7.45 -30.67
CA ALA A 88 -1.04 6.52 -30.57
C ALA A 88 -2.10 7.04 -29.58
N GLY A 89 -3.37 7.04 -29.99
CA GLY A 89 -4.51 7.45 -29.16
C GLY A 89 -4.93 6.39 -28.13
N VAL A 90 -4.10 5.35 -27.91
CA VAL A 90 -4.41 4.24 -27.00
C VAL A 90 -3.14 3.89 -26.21
N ASP A 91 -3.31 3.76 -24.89
CA ASP A 91 -2.28 3.29 -23.97
C ASP A 91 -2.60 1.87 -23.51
N ILE A 92 -1.63 0.95 -23.63
CA ILE A 92 -1.78 -0.43 -23.19
C ILE A 92 -0.88 -0.67 -21.98
N TYR A 93 -1.49 -0.93 -20.83
CA TYR A 93 -0.81 -1.24 -19.58
C TYR A 93 -0.79 -2.74 -19.35
N LYS A 94 0.38 -3.38 -19.52
CA LYS A 94 0.56 -4.79 -19.20
C LYS A 94 0.73 -4.97 -17.70
N LEU A 95 -0.03 -5.91 -17.11
CA LEU A 95 0.02 -6.26 -15.71
C LEU A 95 0.98 -7.44 -15.49
N THR A 96 1.75 -7.34 -14.41
CA THR A 96 2.63 -8.41 -13.96
C THR A 96 1.80 -9.43 -13.19
N LYS A 97 1.84 -10.69 -13.61
CA LYS A 97 1.04 -11.76 -13.02
C LYS A 97 1.94 -12.86 -12.46
N TYR A 98 1.76 -13.18 -11.18
CA TYR A 98 2.35 -14.33 -10.49
C TYR A 98 3.85 -14.53 -10.72
N THR A 99 4.62 -13.43 -10.75
CA THR A 99 6.06 -13.51 -10.89
C THR A 99 6.75 -13.58 -9.53
N ARG A 100 7.90 -14.24 -9.50
CA ARG A 100 8.72 -14.33 -8.30
C ARG A 100 9.54 -13.06 -8.14
N SER A 101 9.54 -12.50 -6.93
CA SER A 101 10.48 -11.42 -6.55
C SER A 101 11.84 -11.97 -6.14
N ASN A 102 12.84 -11.09 -5.98
CA ASN A 102 14.16 -11.45 -5.48
C ASN A 102 14.12 -12.03 -4.05
N GLN A 103 13.11 -11.67 -3.26
CA GLN A 103 12.90 -12.16 -1.90
C GLN A 103 11.98 -13.39 -1.83
N ASN A 104 11.75 -14.08 -2.95
CA ASN A 104 10.86 -15.24 -3.05
C ASN A 104 9.38 -14.95 -2.71
N THR A 105 8.94 -13.72 -2.86
CA THR A 105 7.54 -13.33 -2.70
C THR A 105 6.83 -13.28 -4.05
N CYS A 106 5.52 -13.43 -4.07
CA CYS A 106 4.72 -13.36 -5.29
C CYS A 106 4.42 -11.90 -5.65
N ILE A 107 4.72 -11.52 -6.89
CA ILE A 107 4.32 -10.23 -7.46
C ILE A 107 3.11 -10.50 -8.35
N ASP A 108 1.98 -9.93 -7.99
CA ASP A 108 0.73 -9.99 -8.74
C ASP A 108 0.07 -8.62 -8.78
N GLN A 109 -0.32 -8.16 -9.96
CA GLN A 109 -1.02 -6.90 -10.13
C GLN A 109 -2.48 -7.17 -10.50
N LYS A 110 -3.40 -6.52 -9.78
CA LYS A 110 -4.85 -6.64 -9.99
C LYS A 110 -5.43 -5.32 -10.46
N PRO A 111 -6.20 -5.30 -11.56
CA PRO A 111 -6.89 -4.09 -12.00
C PRO A 111 -7.93 -3.67 -10.96
N ILE A 112 -8.03 -2.38 -10.69
CA ILE A 112 -9.06 -1.78 -9.84
C ILE A 112 -10.10 -1.01 -10.64
N VAL A 113 -9.77 -0.65 -11.88
CA VAL A 113 -10.65 0.07 -12.81
C VAL A 113 -11.55 -0.90 -13.56
N ARG A 114 -12.69 -0.41 -14.00
CA ARG A 114 -13.67 -1.14 -14.83
C ARG A 114 -13.74 -0.55 -16.22
N GLN A 115 -14.26 -1.34 -17.14
CA GLN A 115 -14.54 -0.86 -18.50
C GLN A 115 -15.53 0.31 -18.46
N GLY A 116 -15.19 1.39 -19.15
CA GLY A 116 -15.99 2.63 -19.19
C GLY A 116 -15.61 3.67 -18.14
N ASP A 117 -14.73 3.36 -17.18
CA ASP A 117 -14.28 4.33 -16.20
C ASP A 117 -13.44 5.43 -16.87
N VAL A 118 -13.62 6.67 -16.41
CA VAL A 118 -12.78 7.80 -16.80
C VAL A 118 -11.62 7.90 -15.85
N VAL A 119 -10.41 8.01 -16.39
CA VAL A 119 -9.17 8.08 -15.63
C VAL A 119 -8.41 9.35 -15.97
N SER A 120 -7.81 9.97 -14.98
CA SER A 120 -6.94 11.13 -15.14
C SER A 120 -5.48 10.71 -15.06
N LYS A 121 -4.59 11.52 -15.60
CA LYS A 121 -3.14 11.31 -15.46
C LYS A 121 -2.75 11.24 -13.98
N GLY A 122 -2.06 10.16 -13.60
CA GLY A 122 -1.64 9.91 -12.24
C GLY A 122 -2.58 9.02 -11.42
N ASP A 123 -3.74 8.63 -11.96
CA ASP A 123 -4.64 7.70 -11.27
C ASP A 123 -4.07 6.27 -11.27
N VAL A 124 -4.30 5.55 -10.17
CA VAL A 124 -3.88 4.16 -10.06
C VAL A 124 -4.87 3.27 -10.81
N LEU A 125 -4.35 2.50 -11.76
CA LEU A 125 -5.13 1.58 -12.60
C LEU A 125 -5.15 0.16 -12.06
N ALA A 126 -4.05 -0.26 -11.45
CA ALA A 126 -3.93 -1.60 -10.88
C ALA A 126 -3.10 -1.59 -9.60
N ASP A 127 -3.56 -2.35 -8.61
CA ASP A 127 -2.86 -2.55 -7.35
C ASP A 127 -1.74 -3.57 -7.50
N GLY A 128 -0.62 -3.29 -6.83
CA GLY A 128 0.49 -4.22 -6.69
C GLY A 128 0.44 -5.00 -5.38
N PRO A 129 1.51 -5.75 -5.05
CA PRO A 129 1.64 -6.41 -3.77
C PRO A 129 1.67 -5.39 -2.62
N SER A 130 1.04 -5.72 -1.49
CA SER A 130 0.92 -4.85 -0.31
C SER A 130 0.25 -3.50 -0.58
N VAL A 131 -0.66 -3.45 -1.54
CA VAL A 131 -1.47 -2.27 -1.85
C VAL A 131 -2.93 -2.68 -1.92
N ASP A 132 -3.81 -1.82 -1.41
CA ASP A 132 -5.26 -1.99 -1.46
C ASP A 132 -5.91 -0.67 -1.89
N LEU A 133 -6.66 -0.70 -3.00
CA LEU A 133 -7.30 0.47 -3.62
C LEU A 133 -6.36 1.69 -3.81
N GLY A 134 -5.12 1.43 -4.20
CA GLY A 134 -4.11 2.45 -4.43
C GLY A 134 -3.46 3.01 -3.17
N GLU A 135 -3.73 2.43 -2.00
CA GLU A 135 -3.11 2.80 -0.73
C GLU A 135 -2.19 1.69 -0.21
N LEU A 136 -1.10 2.07 0.44
CA LEU A 136 -0.17 1.12 1.02
C LEU A 136 -0.85 0.33 2.15
N ALA A 137 -0.84 -1.00 2.03
CA ALA A 137 -1.43 -1.93 2.99
C ALA A 137 -0.42 -3.04 3.30
N LEU A 138 0.31 -2.89 4.40
CA LEU A 138 1.39 -3.81 4.79
C LEU A 138 0.90 -5.04 5.56
N GLY A 139 -0.38 -5.12 5.91
CA GLY A 139 -0.92 -6.20 6.71
C GLY A 139 -2.44 -6.27 6.64
N GLN A 140 -3.04 -6.75 7.72
CA GLN A 140 -4.46 -6.89 7.89
C GLN A 140 -4.93 -6.27 9.19
N ASN A 141 -6.17 -5.78 9.22
CA ASN A 141 -6.81 -5.28 10.42
C ASN A 141 -7.29 -6.44 11.28
N MET A 142 -7.00 -6.41 12.58
CA MET A 142 -7.40 -7.43 13.53
C MET A 142 -8.31 -6.86 14.59
N ARG A 143 -9.31 -7.63 14.99
CA ARG A 143 -10.07 -7.35 16.19
C ARG A 143 -9.33 -7.89 17.40
N ILE A 144 -9.08 -7.04 18.39
CA ILE A 144 -8.35 -7.37 19.62
C ILE A 144 -9.27 -7.15 20.80
N ALA A 145 -9.35 -8.11 21.70
CA ALA A 145 -10.02 -7.96 22.98
C ALA A 145 -8.99 -7.96 24.12
N PHE A 146 -9.07 -6.94 24.98
CA PHE A 146 -8.29 -6.87 26.21
C PHE A 146 -9.15 -7.43 27.33
N MET A 147 -8.83 -8.59 27.83
CA MET A 147 -9.63 -9.30 28.83
C MET A 147 -8.74 -10.14 29.74
N PRO A 148 -9.16 -10.42 30.99
CA PRO A 148 -8.49 -11.41 31.82
C PRO A 148 -8.55 -12.79 31.16
N TRP A 149 -7.46 -13.53 31.26
CA TRP A 149 -7.37 -14.88 30.71
C TRP A 149 -7.06 -15.89 31.83
N ASN A 150 -7.91 -16.90 31.98
CA ASN A 150 -7.77 -17.94 33.03
C ASN A 150 -7.54 -17.37 34.45
N GLY A 151 -8.21 -16.27 34.79
CA GLY A 151 -8.08 -15.63 36.09
C GLY A 151 -6.86 -14.73 36.26
N TYR A 152 -5.97 -14.63 35.28
CA TYR A 152 -4.83 -13.72 35.29
C TYR A 152 -5.25 -12.32 34.87
N CYS A 153 -4.86 -11.32 35.66
CA CYS A 153 -5.11 -9.90 35.36
C CYS A 153 -4.15 -9.40 34.29
N LEU A 154 -4.63 -8.55 33.39
CA LEU A 154 -3.80 -7.90 32.36
C LEU A 154 -2.62 -7.11 32.94
N LEU A 155 -2.77 -6.50 34.11
CA LEU A 155 -1.70 -5.76 34.78
C LEU A 155 -0.50 -6.64 35.17
N TYR A 156 -0.73 -7.93 35.44
CA TYR A 156 0.33 -8.87 35.78
C TYR A 156 0.92 -9.61 34.59
N THR A 157 0.19 -9.74 33.49
CA THR A 157 0.59 -10.56 32.35
C THR A 157 0.99 -9.75 31.12
N SER A 158 0.55 -8.49 31.04
CA SER A 158 0.92 -7.59 29.93
C SER A 158 2.33 -7.04 30.15
N PRO A 159 3.27 -7.25 29.20
CA PRO A 159 4.60 -6.65 29.33
C PRO A 159 4.51 -5.14 29.26
N SER A 160 4.93 -4.48 30.31
CA SER A 160 5.05 -3.03 30.36
C SER A 160 6.41 -2.59 29.82
N PRO A 161 6.52 -1.44 29.14
CA PRO A 161 7.82 -0.88 28.77
C PRO A 161 8.76 -0.66 29.97
N ARG A 162 8.20 -0.51 31.17
CA ARG A 162 8.99 -0.40 32.42
C ARG A 162 9.56 -1.72 32.89
N ASP A 163 8.98 -2.85 32.55
CA ASP A 163 9.41 -4.18 33.00
C ASP A 163 10.75 -4.61 32.35
N ARG A 164 11.16 -3.94 31.27
CA ARG A 164 12.44 -4.18 30.60
C ARG A 164 13.63 -3.45 31.23
N SER A 165 13.40 -2.56 32.18
CA SER A 165 14.47 -1.80 32.85
C SER A 165 15.08 -2.53 34.05
N ILE A 166 14.59 -3.74 34.37
CA ILE A 166 14.97 -4.50 35.57
C ILE A 166 15.77 -5.78 35.24
N SER A 167 16.15 -5.97 33.98
CA SER A 167 17.01 -7.09 33.57
C SER A 167 18.39 -6.63 33.15
#